data_8ca7a3f831edb2492a92e9a976053702
#
_entry.id   8ca7a3f831edb2492a92e9a976053702
#
_cell.length_a   1.000
_cell.length_b   1.000
_cell.length_c   1.000
_cell.angle_alpha   90.00
_cell.angle_beta   90.00
_cell.angle_gamma   90.00
#
_symmetry.space_group_name_H-M   'P 1'
#
loop_
_entity.id
_entity.type
_entity.pdbx_description
1 polymer ?
#
loop_
_entity_poly.entity_id
_entity_poly.type
_entity_poly.pdbx_seq_one_letter_code
_entity_poly.pdbx_strand_id
1 'polypeptide(L)'
;MIISKTPLRMSFFGGGTDFADYYKNSRYGYGTVISTALDMYVYIMVCKRFDDKIRVCYTVNEFVDSVDQIKHNIIREALKMLGIEKGIDIVYSADIPLSSAGIGLASSSALAV
;
A
#
# COMPACT_ATOMS: atom_id res chain seq x y z
N MET A 1 0.10 -19.82 -1.05
CA MET A 1 0.43 -18.61 -0.29
C MET A 1 1.43 -17.79 -1.09
N ILE A 2 1.22 -16.48 -1.18
CA ILE A 2 2.12 -15.52 -1.81
C ILE A 2 2.56 -14.55 -0.72
N ILE A 3 3.83 -14.19 -0.70
CA ILE A 3 4.38 -13.18 0.22
C ILE A 3 5.12 -12.15 -0.61
N SER A 4 4.72 -10.89 -0.51
CA SER A 4 5.43 -9.75 -1.07
C SER A 4 6.21 -9.04 0.04
N LYS A 5 7.43 -8.61 -0.27
CA LYS A 5 8.29 -7.83 0.61
C LYS A 5 8.76 -6.59 -0.16
N THR A 6 8.26 -5.42 0.22
CA THR A 6 8.53 -4.16 -0.47
C THR A 6 9.29 -3.19 0.44
N PRO A 7 10.47 -2.66 0.05
CA PRO A 7 11.22 -1.74 0.88
C PRO A 7 10.50 -0.39 1.03
N LEU A 8 10.62 0.19 2.21
CA LEU A 8 10.23 1.57 2.45
C LEU A 8 11.24 2.51 1.79
N ARG A 9 10.81 3.73 1.53
CA ARG A 9 11.63 4.77 0.90
C ARG A 9 11.64 6.03 1.77
N MET A 10 12.82 6.63 1.89
CA MET A 10 12.99 7.95 2.46
C MET A 10 13.45 8.94 1.38
N SER A 11 12.75 10.06 1.25
CA SER A 11 13.14 11.16 0.38
C SER A 11 13.78 12.26 1.23
N PHE A 12 15.02 12.62 0.92
CA PHE A 12 15.76 13.69 1.60
C PHE A 12 15.30 15.05 1.12
N PHE A 13 15.12 15.20 -0.19
CA PHE A 13 14.73 16.46 -0.82
C PHE A 13 13.78 16.21 -2.01
N GLY A 14 12.94 17.20 -2.29
CA GLY A 14 12.13 17.26 -3.50
C GLY A 14 10.86 16.41 -3.47
N GLY A 15 10.47 15.85 -2.33
CA GLY A 15 9.20 15.11 -2.22
C GLY A 15 8.01 15.99 -2.62
N GLY A 16 7.15 15.46 -3.48
CA GLY A 16 5.98 16.17 -4.04
C GLY A 16 6.27 16.93 -5.35
N THR A 17 7.54 17.13 -5.72
CA THR A 17 7.86 17.77 -7.00
C THR A 17 7.58 16.86 -8.21
N ASP A 18 7.36 15.58 -7.96
CA ASP A 18 6.97 14.54 -8.91
C ASP A 18 5.47 14.54 -9.26
N PHE A 19 4.64 15.29 -8.53
CA PHE A 19 3.23 15.46 -8.88
C PHE A 19 3.05 16.28 -10.17
N ALA A 20 2.09 15.82 -11.01
CA ALA A 20 1.80 16.46 -12.29
C ALA A 20 1.46 17.94 -12.15
N ASP A 21 0.72 18.32 -11.11
CA ASP A 21 0.35 19.71 -10.84
C ASP A 21 1.58 20.58 -10.53
N TYR A 22 2.63 20.01 -9.94
CA TYR A 22 3.87 20.75 -9.70
C TYR A 22 4.68 20.89 -11.01
N TYR A 23 5.08 19.80 -11.65
CA TYR A 23 6.04 19.89 -12.76
C TYR A 23 5.44 20.51 -14.02
N LYS A 24 4.12 20.36 -14.27
CA LYS A 24 3.44 21.02 -15.40
C LYS A 24 3.38 22.54 -15.24
N ASN A 25 3.31 23.03 -14.00
CA ASN A 25 3.24 24.46 -13.69
C ASN A 25 4.61 25.06 -13.30
N SER A 26 5.64 24.22 -13.15
CA SER A 26 6.98 24.72 -12.85
C SER A 26 7.63 25.29 -14.09
N ARG A 27 8.45 26.33 -13.92
CA ARG A 27 9.20 26.95 -15.03
C ARG A 27 10.17 25.97 -15.71
N TYR A 28 10.51 24.85 -15.06
CA TYR A 28 11.46 23.84 -15.55
C TYR A 28 10.79 22.68 -16.27
N GLY A 29 9.47 22.48 -16.09
CA GLY A 29 8.72 21.37 -16.69
C GLY A 29 9.00 20.00 -16.10
N TYR A 30 9.74 19.93 -14.98
CA TYR A 30 10.06 18.68 -14.27
C TYR A 30 10.17 18.91 -12.77
N GLY A 31 10.09 17.80 -12.02
CA GLY A 31 10.44 17.73 -10.60
C GLY A 31 11.70 16.90 -10.39
N THR A 32 12.36 17.06 -9.24
CA THR A 32 13.55 16.31 -8.88
C THR A 32 13.48 15.81 -7.45
N VAL A 33 13.76 14.53 -7.24
CA VAL A 33 13.75 13.89 -5.93
C VAL A 33 15.09 13.21 -5.68
N ILE A 34 15.61 13.35 -4.46
CA ILE A 34 16.72 12.56 -3.95
C ILE A 34 16.18 11.65 -2.86
N SER A 35 16.19 10.34 -3.12
CA SER A 35 15.63 9.34 -2.21
C SER A 35 16.47 8.09 -2.15
N THR A 36 16.29 7.31 -1.08
CA THR A 36 16.92 6.00 -0.89
C THR A 36 15.90 4.99 -0.41
N ALA A 37 16.08 3.72 -0.77
CA ALA A 37 15.38 2.62 -0.14
C ALA A 37 15.96 2.38 1.27
N LEU A 38 15.11 1.96 2.19
CA LEU A 38 15.48 1.61 3.56
C LEU A 38 15.51 0.09 3.73
N ASP A 39 16.34 -0.40 4.65
CA ASP A 39 16.29 -1.79 5.12
C ASP A 39 15.14 -1.98 6.14
N MET A 40 13.97 -1.51 5.75
CA MET A 40 12.69 -1.63 6.46
C MET A 40 11.61 -1.89 5.41
N TYR A 41 10.69 -2.78 5.71
CA TYR A 41 9.82 -3.34 4.69
C TYR A 41 8.35 -3.32 5.08
N VAL A 42 7.53 -3.32 4.05
CA VAL A 42 6.12 -3.71 4.09
C VAL A 42 6.02 -5.16 3.62
N TYR A 43 5.22 -5.95 4.31
CA TYR A 43 4.95 -7.35 4.00
C TYR A 43 3.47 -7.54 3.74
N ILE A 44 3.14 -8.15 2.61
CA ILE A 44 1.79 -8.58 2.28
C ILE A 44 1.81 -10.10 2.10
N MET A 45 1.02 -10.79 2.89
CA MET A 45 0.77 -12.22 2.73
C MET A 45 -0.64 -12.43 2.17
N VAL A 46 -0.75 -13.23 1.12
CA VAL A 46 -2.01 -13.55 0.48
C VAL A 46 -2.19 -15.06 0.40
N CYS A 47 -3.33 -15.55 0.88
CA CYS A 47 -3.72 -16.95 0.80
C CYS A 47 -5.13 -17.08 0.22
N LYS A 48 -5.40 -18.18 -0.51
CA LYS A 48 -6.75 -18.58 -0.82
C LYS A 48 -7.44 -19.13 0.43
N ARG A 49 -8.73 -18.83 0.57
CA ARG A 49 -9.60 -19.39 1.59
C ARG A 49 -10.42 -20.53 1.00
N PHE A 50 -10.88 -21.42 1.88
CA PHE A 50 -11.81 -22.51 1.50
C PHE A 50 -13.27 -22.05 1.41
N ASP A 51 -13.59 -20.95 2.12
CA ASP A 51 -14.88 -20.30 2.10
C ASP A 51 -14.87 -19.10 1.13
N ASP A 52 -16.02 -18.56 0.84
CA ASP A 52 -16.18 -17.39 -0.04
C ASP A 52 -15.97 -16.06 0.69
N LYS A 53 -15.48 -16.09 1.95
CA LYS A 53 -15.25 -14.89 2.74
C LYS A 53 -13.93 -14.20 2.38
N ILE A 54 -13.84 -12.93 2.73
CA ILE A 54 -12.60 -12.15 2.65
C ILE A 54 -12.17 -11.80 4.07
N ARG A 55 -10.90 -12.07 4.39
CA ARG A 55 -10.28 -11.58 5.60
C ARG A 55 -9.15 -10.62 5.25
N VAL A 56 -9.15 -9.45 5.88
CA VAL A 56 -8.07 -8.47 5.79
C VAL A 56 -7.58 -8.17 7.21
N CYS A 57 -6.33 -8.49 7.48
CA CYS A 57 -5.67 -8.31 8.76
C CYS A 57 -4.56 -7.28 8.65
N TYR A 58 -4.66 -6.21 9.45
CA TYR A 58 -3.63 -5.18 9.60
C TYR A 58 -3.63 -4.73 11.07
N THR A 59 -3.84 -3.46 11.43
CA THR A 59 -4.08 -3.02 12.82
C THR A 59 -5.43 -3.49 13.37
N VAL A 60 -6.34 -3.84 12.47
CA VAL A 60 -7.64 -4.46 12.78
C VAL A 60 -7.85 -5.68 11.91
N ASN A 61 -8.79 -6.56 12.30
CA ASN A 61 -9.26 -7.66 11.49
C ASN A 61 -10.61 -7.29 10.88
N GLU A 62 -10.64 -7.27 9.55
CA GLU A 62 -11.88 -7.19 8.80
C GLU A 62 -12.24 -8.58 8.28
N PHE A 63 -13.49 -8.99 8.47
CA PHE A 63 -14.03 -10.25 7.97
C PHE A 63 -15.36 -9.95 7.27
N VAL A 64 -15.37 -10.02 5.96
CA VAL A 64 -16.45 -9.51 5.13
C VAL A 64 -16.87 -10.50 4.04
N ASP A 65 -18.08 -10.31 3.51
CA ASP A 65 -18.66 -11.14 2.46
C ASP A 65 -18.35 -10.62 1.05
N SER A 66 -18.04 -9.34 0.91
CA SER A 66 -17.76 -8.72 -0.38
C SER A 66 -16.65 -7.67 -0.28
N VAL A 67 -15.99 -7.41 -1.40
CA VAL A 67 -14.89 -6.42 -1.50
C VAL A 67 -15.36 -5.02 -1.11
N ASP A 68 -16.60 -4.64 -1.44
CA ASP A 68 -17.13 -3.31 -1.14
C ASP A 68 -17.25 -3.02 0.37
N GLN A 69 -17.33 -4.05 1.20
CA GLN A 69 -17.41 -3.92 2.65
C GLN A 69 -16.05 -3.68 3.32
N ILE A 70 -14.95 -3.85 2.58
CA ILE A 70 -13.60 -3.63 3.11
C ILE A 70 -13.40 -2.14 3.38
N LYS A 71 -13.03 -1.81 4.63
CA LYS A 71 -12.77 -0.42 5.06
C LYS A 71 -11.40 0.08 4.59
N HIS A 72 -10.43 -0.83 4.46
CA HIS A 72 -9.08 -0.47 4.02
C HIS A 72 -9.08 -0.13 2.52
N ASN A 73 -9.04 1.16 2.19
CA ASN A 73 -9.25 1.68 0.83
C ASN A 73 -8.29 1.09 -0.21
N ILE A 74 -6.98 1.03 0.07
CA ILE A 74 -5.98 0.55 -0.90
C ILE A 74 -6.23 -0.91 -1.23
N ILE A 75 -6.45 -1.76 -0.21
CA ILE A 75 -6.70 -3.19 -0.41
C ILE A 75 -8.01 -3.40 -1.17
N ARG A 76 -9.06 -2.66 -0.82
CA ARG A 76 -10.35 -2.71 -1.53
C ARG A 76 -10.19 -2.41 -3.02
N GLU A 77 -9.54 -1.30 -3.35
CA GLU A 77 -9.38 -0.89 -4.76
C GLU A 77 -8.43 -1.82 -5.52
N ALA A 78 -7.38 -2.34 -4.87
CA ALA A 78 -6.50 -3.35 -5.46
C ALA A 78 -7.26 -4.64 -5.83
N LEU A 79 -8.10 -5.16 -4.93
CA LEU A 79 -8.92 -6.34 -5.20
C LEU A 79 -9.89 -6.11 -6.34
N LYS A 80 -10.55 -4.94 -6.41
CA LYS A 80 -11.42 -4.54 -7.52
C LYS A 80 -10.66 -4.51 -8.85
N MET A 81 -9.49 -3.89 -8.87
CA MET A 81 -8.65 -3.81 -10.05
C MET A 81 -8.20 -5.19 -10.56
N LEU A 82 -7.97 -6.14 -9.65
CA LEU A 82 -7.57 -7.50 -9.97
C LEU A 82 -8.77 -8.43 -10.27
N GLY A 83 -10.00 -7.97 -10.10
CA GLY A 83 -11.21 -8.79 -10.28
C GLY A 83 -11.35 -9.91 -9.26
N ILE A 84 -10.79 -9.76 -8.06
CA ILE A 84 -10.88 -10.73 -6.97
C ILE A 84 -12.05 -10.35 -6.08
N GLU A 85 -13.11 -11.15 -6.11
CA GLU A 85 -14.37 -10.81 -5.42
C GLU A 85 -14.52 -11.48 -4.06
N LYS A 86 -13.87 -12.65 -3.84
CA LYS A 86 -14.08 -13.49 -2.66
C LYS A 86 -12.98 -14.54 -2.46
N GLY A 87 -13.02 -15.26 -1.34
CA GLY A 87 -12.17 -16.43 -1.10
C GLY A 87 -10.69 -16.10 -0.84
N ILE A 88 -10.40 -14.95 -0.22
CA ILE A 88 -9.03 -14.48 -0.04
C ILE A 88 -8.76 -14.06 1.41
N ASP A 89 -7.54 -14.33 1.85
CA ASP A 89 -6.99 -13.93 3.14
C ASP A 89 -5.76 -13.05 2.89
N ILE A 90 -5.79 -11.84 3.41
CA ILE A 90 -4.72 -10.85 3.24
C ILE A 90 -4.23 -10.41 4.61
N VAL A 91 -2.92 -10.54 4.85
CA VAL A 91 -2.26 -10.01 6.04
C VAL A 91 -1.28 -8.93 5.62
N TYR A 92 -1.45 -7.75 6.17
CA TYR A 92 -0.58 -6.59 5.98
C TYR A 92 0.22 -6.35 7.26
N SER A 93 1.54 -6.35 7.15
CA SER A 93 2.48 -6.05 8.23
C SER A 93 3.60 -5.14 7.72
N ALA A 94 4.27 -4.44 8.62
CA ALA A 94 5.41 -3.60 8.29
C ALA A 94 6.38 -3.53 9.46
N ASP A 95 7.66 -3.23 9.17
CA ASP A 95 8.70 -3.00 10.18
C ASP A 95 8.52 -1.67 10.92
N ILE A 96 7.55 -0.87 10.51
CA ILE A 96 7.12 0.37 11.18
C ILE A 96 5.68 0.23 11.69
N PRO A 97 5.29 0.97 12.72
CA PRO A 97 3.90 0.96 13.19
C PRO A 97 2.92 1.36 12.08
N LEU A 98 1.95 0.49 11.76
CA LEU A 98 0.93 0.74 10.72
C LEU A 98 0.00 1.92 11.06
N SER A 99 -0.10 2.27 12.33
CA SER A 99 -0.87 3.42 12.81
C SER A 99 -0.17 4.77 12.60
N SER A 100 1.07 4.75 12.14
CA SER A 100 1.90 5.96 11.96
C SER A 100 1.60 6.62 10.62
N ALA A 101 0.35 7.03 10.40
CA ALA A 101 0.00 7.84 9.25
C ALA A 101 0.83 9.13 9.25
N GLY A 102 1.52 9.41 8.13
CA GLY A 102 2.26 10.66 7.97
C GLY A 102 3.75 10.62 8.33
N ILE A 103 4.35 9.44 8.60
CA ILE A 103 5.82 9.35 8.82
C ILE A 103 6.64 9.72 7.57
N GLY A 104 6.03 9.82 6.41
CA GLY A 104 6.72 10.20 5.17
C GLY A 104 7.63 9.11 4.55
N LEU A 105 7.48 7.84 4.98
CA LEU A 105 8.28 6.71 4.48
C LEU A 105 7.63 5.95 3.32
N ALA A 106 6.67 6.56 2.65
CA ALA A 106 5.98 6.00 1.49
C ALA A 106 5.31 4.62 1.74
N SER A 107 4.86 4.35 2.98
CA SER A 107 4.25 3.06 3.35
C SER A 107 3.01 2.71 2.53
N SER A 108 2.17 3.68 2.20
CA SER A 108 0.99 3.46 1.35
C SER A 108 1.36 3.07 -0.07
N SER A 109 2.42 3.66 -0.64
CA SER A 109 2.93 3.29 -1.96
C SER A 109 3.56 1.89 -1.95
N ALA A 110 4.31 1.56 -0.89
CA ALA A 110 4.89 0.24 -0.71
C ALA A 110 3.83 -0.87 -0.52
N LEU A 111 2.67 -0.52 0.04
CA LEU A 111 1.53 -1.43 0.14
C LEU A 111 0.86 -1.67 -1.23
N ALA A 112 0.80 -0.64 -2.09
CA ALA A 112 0.08 -0.70 -3.36
C ALA A 112 0.85 -1.42 -4.48
N VAL A 113 2.15 -1.61 -4.32
CA VAL A 113 3.05 -2.30 -5.27
C VAL A 113 3.11 -3.79 -4.98
#